data_f3d9c52f1ae3f1a96eb2199b862e7ff4
#
_entry.id   f3d9c52f1ae3f1a96eb2199b862e7ff4
#
_cell.length_a   1.000
_cell.length_b   1.000
_cell.length_c   1.000
_cell.angle_alpha   90.00
_cell.angle_beta   90.00
_cell.angle_gamma   90.00
#
_symmetry.space_group_name_H-M   'P 1'
#
loop_
_entity.id
_entity.type
_entity.pdbx_description
1 polymer ?
#
loop_
_entity_poly.entity_id
_entity_poly.type
_entity_poly.pdbx_seq_one_letter_code
_entity_poly.pdbx_strand_id
1 'polypeptide(L)'
;MTQTKRLLKLALLSGLLLGRQNSKAQALVPQVLKTDSTVAGVDHSYPNEASGEFTPGKGFDLVRTKAGSLNISLYTMVRYLNQLPGQQTWQDHLGRDHDLTGRNDIYWHRSMIWFSGFLLTPKLRYTATVWTIFPTQQTLVYGNLQYRFNKYLTIGAGVLPNMSVRSMQGPFPFYLSTDRTMGEESLRAGFTNGVRATGEPLKNFYYTLFVGDNLSILGVQASRLTRFLSSGVGLMWMPTTGEYGPRGGLVDFEVHDKVSTRFGANYTHCRDNRFNNVGQPSPDNTQIRLTDGVLFFETGALADGVTVQEANYDMVTVDAGFKYKGLNVQAEMYNRYLTKIDADGPLPLSSIHDIGYSLQVSQMVVPKVLALYAIHSYFFDQFKRHPWEIGGGADIYPMKSRSWRLNAQVHYVYKSSAGGTFGLYNAGQTGTTITVGTDVLL
;
A
#
# COMPACT_ATOMS: atom_id res chain seq x y z
N MET A 1 -5.82 -58.61 -10.31
CA MET A 1 -4.88 -58.56 -9.17
C MET A 1 -3.41 -58.73 -9.62
N THR A 2 -3.01 -58.36 -10.82
CA THR A 2 -1.66 -58.64 -11.37
C THR A 2 -0.93 -57.42 -11.95
N GLN A 3 -1.54 -56.27 -12.08
CA GLN A 3 -0.85 -55.07 -12.58
C GLN A 3 -0.28 -54.17 -11.43
N THR A 4 -0.89 -54.15 -10.26
CA THR A 4 -0.45 -53.32 -9.14
C THR A 4 0.86 -53.77 -8.49
N LYS A 5 1.17 -55.09 -8.60
CA LYS A 5 2.44 -55.65 -8.09
C LYS A 5 3.65 -55.39 -9.00
N ARG A 6 3.45 -55.03 -10.29
CA ARG A 6 4.56 -54.70 -11.18
C ARG A 6 5.00 -53.24 -11.06
N LEU A 7 4.10 -52.33 -10.76
CA LEU A 7 4.44 -50.91 -10.53
C LEU A 7 5.18 -50.67 -9.23
N LEU A 8 4.88 -51.49 -8.18
CA LEU A 8 5.60 -51.36 -6.90
C LEU A 8 7.03 -51.89 -6.95
N LYS A 9 7.33 -52.85 -7.87
CA LYS A 9 8.69 -53.36 -8.08
C LYS A 9 9.56 -52.43 -8.93
N LEU A 10 8.98 -51.66 -9.82
CA LEU A 10 9.73 -50.65 -10.58
C LEU A 10 10.09 -49.42 -9.72
N ALA A 11 9.23 -49.01 -8.79
CA ALA A 11 9.51 -47.91 -7.88
C ALA A 11 10.58 -48.26 -6.80
N LEU A 12 10.71 -49.55 -6.46
CA LEU A 12 11.75 -50.03 -5.52
C LEU A 12 13.11 -50.25 -6.22
N LEU A 13 13.15 -50.53 -7.52
CA LEU A 13 14.41 -50.66 -8.26
C LEU A 13 15.02 -49.33 -8.65
N SER A 14 14.22 -48.28 -8.85
CA SER A 14 14.74 -46.94 -9.13
C SER A 14 15.30 -46.23 -7.89
N GLY A 15 14.87 -46.64 -6.68
CA GLY A 15 15.42 -46.14 -5.41
C GLY A 15 16.76 -46.77 -5.01
N LEU A 16 17.10 -47.94 -5.58
CA LEU A 16 18.34 -48.66 -5.25
C LEU A 16 19.52 -48.40 -6.19
N LEU A 17 19.28 -47.78 -7.31
CA LEU A 17 20.33 -47.36 -8.28
C LEU A 17 20.89 -45.97 -8.06
N LEU A 18 20.28 -45.18 -7.19
CA LEU A 18 20.78 -43.84 -6.80
C LEU A 18 21.66 -43.88 -5.54
N GLY A 19 21.94 -45.07 -4.99
CA GLY A 19 22.62 -45.26 -3.71
C GLY A 19 24.10 -45.58 -3.76
N ARG A 20 24.83 -45.40 -4.87
CA ARG A 20 26.28 -45.60 -4.93
C ARG A 20 26.97 -44.67 -5.92
N GLN A 21 26.89 -43.37 -5.67
CA GLN A 21 27.98 -42.45 -6.00
C GLN A 21 28.51 -41.91 -4.68
N ASN A 22 29.65 -42.42 -4.25
CA ASN A 22 30.50 -41.76 -3.27
C ASN A 22 31.04 -40.47 -3.90
N SER A 23 30.18 -39.46 -4.16
CA SER A 23 30.61 -38.11 -4.22
C SER A 23 30.92 -37.73 -2.76
N LYS A 24 32.17 -37.45 -2.47
CA LYS A 24 32.55 -36.63 -1.34
C LYS A 24 31.83 -35.29 -1.55
N ALA A 25 30.59 -35.23 -1.07
CA ALA A 25 29.96 -33.95 -0.78
C ALA A 25 30.84 -33.37 0.32
N GLN A 26 31.85 -32.60 -0.07
CA GLN A 26 32.38 -31.60 0.82
C GLN A 26 31.14 -30.85 1.26
N ALA A 27 30.78 -31.01 2.53
CA ALA A 27 29.87 -30.12 3.17
C ALA A 27 30.38 -28.74 2.86
N LEU A 28 29.68 -28.01 1.98
CA LEU A 28 29.79 -26.58 1.88
C LEU A 28 29.31 -26.08 3.26
N VAL A 29 30.24 -26.09 4.20
CA VAL A 29 30.14 -25.21 5.37
C VAL A 29 29.91 -23.85 4.72
N PRO A 30 28.79 -23.15 4.98
CA PRO A 30 28.64 -21.81 4.51
C PRO A 30 29.89 -21.09 5.02
N GLN A 31 30.83 -20.79 4.14
CA GLN A 31 31.82 -19.78 4.47
C GLN A 31 30.97 -18.56 4.81
N VAL A 32 30.91 -18.24 6.10
CA VAL A 32 30.47 -16.91 6.53
C VAL A 32 31.40 -15.99 5.76
N LEU A 33 30.86 -15.46 4.64
CA LEU A 33 31.59 -14.51 3.81
C LEU A 33 32.01 -13.40 4.78
N LYS A 34 33.31 -13.31 5.04
CA LYS A 34 33.84 -12.21 5.84
C LYS A 34 33.33 -10.95 5.16
N THR A 35 32.38 -10.29 5.79
CA THR A 35 31.87 -8.99 5.36
C THR A 35 33.09 -8.10 5.26
N ASP A 36 33.44 -7.65 4.06
CA ASP A 36 34.52 -6.70 3.87
C ASP A 36 34.11 -5.42 4.62
N SER A 37 34.70 -5.22 5.79
CA SER A 37 34.41 -4.10 6.68
C SER A 37 34.72 -2.73 6.09
N THR A 38 35.37 -2.72 4.91
CA THR A 38 35.70 -1.50 4.16
C THR A 38 34.55 -1.00 3.28
N VAL A 39 33.50 -1.80 3.06
CA VAL A 39 32.28 -1.34 2.38
C VAL A 39 31.42 -0.60 3.40
N ALA A 40 31.43 0.72 3.33
CA ALA A 40 30.55 1.57 4.15
C ALA A 40 29.13 0.98 4.15
N GLY A 41 28.55 0.81 5.34
CA GLY A 41 27.24 0.22 5.50
C GLY A 41 26.25 0.85 4.53
N VAL A 42 25.52 0.03 3.76
CA VAL A 42 24.30 0.55 3.15
C VAL A 42 23.45 0.98 4.33
N ASP A 43 23.21 2.25 4.44
CA ASP A 43 22.34 2.79 5.45
C ASP A 43 20.93 2.26 5.16
N HIS A 44 20.52 1.21 5.90
CA HIS A 44 19.19 0.68 5.85
C HIS A 44 18.21 1.55 6.65
N SER A 45 18.69 2.60 7.30
CA SER A 45 17.84 3.63 7.85
C SER A 45 17.27 4.44 6.69
N TYR A 46 16.03 4.10 6.30
CA TYR A 46 15.20 4.95 5.48
C TYR A 46 14.26 5.72 6.43
N PRO A 47 14.73 6.74 7.15
CA PRO A 47 13.89 7.33 8.17
C PRO A 47 12.67 7.98 7.54
N ASN A 48 12.77 8.51 6.32
CA ASN A 48 11.73 9.38 5.79
C ASN A 48 11.54 9.31 4.26
N GLU A 49 12.41 8.64 3.53
CA GLU A 49 12.32 8.46 2.06
C GLU A 49 11.40 7.28 1.68
N ALA A 50 10.54 6.85 2.61
CA ALA A 50 9.70 5.69 2.41
C ALA A 50 8.66 5.93 1.32
N SER A 51 8.49 4.95 0.46
CA SER A 51 7.52 4.94 -0.63
C SER A 51 6.49 3.84 -0.40
N GLY A 52 5.85 3.83 0.78
CA GLY A 52 4.82 2.84 1.11
C GLY A 52 5.28 1.40 0.92
N GLU A 53 4.55 0.65 0.12
CA GLU A 53 4.79 -0.76 -0.20
C GLU A 53 6.13 -1.02 -0.91
N PHE A 54 6.79 0.01 -1.43
CA PHE A 54 8.09 -0.12 -2.13
C PHE A 54 9.29 -0.04 -1.19
N THR A 55 9.09 0.19 0.09
CA THR A 55 10.17 0.28 1.07
C THR A 55 10.42 -1.06 1.74
N PRO A 56 11.58 -1.71 1.52
CA PRO A 56 11.93 -2.98 2.16
C PRO A 56 11.97 -2.87 3.68
N GLY A 57 11.78 -3.98 4.38
CA GLY A 57 12.14 -4.14 5.79
C GLY A 57 13.66 -4.11 6.01
N LYS A 58 14.09 -4.29 7.25
CA LYS A 58 15.51 -4.44 7.57
C LYS A 58 16.11 -5.70 6.95
N GLY A 59 15.37 -6.82 7.03
CA GLY A 59 15.70 -8.09 6.41
C GLY A 59 17.07 -8.66 6.77
N PHE A 60 17.59 -9.48 5.85
CA PHE A 60 18.84 -10.21 5.97
C PHE A 60 19.73 -9.89 4.78
N ASP A 61 20.98 -9.47 5.03
CA ASP A 61 21.99 -9.31 3.98
C ASP A 61 22.51 -10.71 3.59
N LEU A 62 22.22 -11.13 2.37
CA LEU A 62 22.68 -12.42 1.83
C LEU A 62 24.05 -12.32 1.17
N VAL A 63 24.26 -11.23 0.43
CA VAL A 63 25.50 -10.99 -0.31
C VAL A 63 25.86 -9.52 -0.21
N ARG A 64 27.16 -9.25 0.02
CA ARG A 64 27.71 -7.91 -0.03
C ARG A 64 29.13 -7.95 -0.53
N THR A 65 29.36 -7.32 -1.68
CA THR A 65 30.65 -7.22 -2.36
C THR A 65 30.89 -5.77 -2.80
N LYS A 66 32.05 -5.49 -3.38
CA LYS A 66 32.28 -4.19 -4.01
C LYS A 66 31.42 -3.96 -5.25
N ALA A 67 31.02 -5.04 -5.95
CA ALA A 67 30.23 -4.96 -7.18
C ALA A 67 28.71 -4.91 -6.93
N GLY A 68 28.23 -5.29 -5.74
CA GLY A 68 26.80 -5.29 -5.45
C GLY A 68 26.45 -5.90 -4.11
N SER A 69 25.21 -5.72 -3.72
CA SER A 69 24.63 -6.34 -2.52
C SER A 69 23.22 -6.88 -2.79
N LEU A 70 22.82 -7.87 -2.00
CA LEU A 70 21.47 -8.44 -1.96
C LEU A 70 21.01 -8.56 -0.53
N ASN A 71 19.93 -7.90 -0.21
CA ASN A 71 19.17 -8.03 1.02
C ASN A 71 17.80 -8.64 0.70
N ILE A 72 17.31 -9.53 1.53
CA ILE A 72 15.95 -10.05 1.47
C ILE A 72 15.22 -9.62 2.73
N SER A 73 14.05 -8.99 2.56
CA SER A 73 13.14 -8.67 3.65
C SER A 73 11.74 -9.18 3.35
N LEU A 74 10.95 -9.37 4.39
CA LEU A 74 9.63 -10.00 4.34
C LEU A 74 8.62 -9.19 5.15
N TYR A 75 7.45 -8.96 4.57
CA TYR A 75 6.24 -8.60 5.30
C TYR A 75 5.18 -9.66 5.06
N THR A 76 4.46 -10.03 6.11
CA THR A 76 3.32 -10.95 5.98
C THR A 76 2.23 -10.61 7.00
N MET A 77 0.97 -10.88 6.65
CA MET A 77 -0.19 -10.62 7.51
C MET A 77 -1.21 -11.76 7.41
N VAL A 78 -1.69 -12.22 8.57
CA VAL A 78 -2.89 -13.04 8.70
C VAL A 78 -3.98 -12.16 9.29
N ARG A 79 -5.21 -12.21 8.74
CA ARG A 79 -6.33 -11.37 9.18
C ARG A 79 -7.62 -12.19 9.20
N TYR A 80 -8.33 -12.13 10.32
CA TYR A 80 -9.77 -12.41 10.42
C TYR A 80 -10.53 -11.12 10.17
N LEU A 81 -11.62 -11.20 9.40
CA LEU A 81 -12.52 -10.08 9.10
C LEU A 81 -13.95 -10.56 9.14
N ASN A 82 -14.83 -9.81 9.82
CA ASN A 82 -16.27 -10.03 9.89
C ASN A 82 -17.01 -8.72 9.68
N GLN A 83 -17.85 -8.66 8.64
CA GLN A 83 -18.67 -7.50 8.27
C GLN A 83 -20.14 -7.77 8.59
N LEU A 84 -20.76 -6.86 9.34
CA LEU A 84 -22.15 -6.94 9.80
C LEU A 84 -22.95 -5.73 9.32
N PRO A 85 -24.19 -5.90 8.83
CA PRO A 85 -24.89 -7.18 8.63
C PRO A 85 -24.26 -7.98 7.47
N GLY A 86 -24.43 -9.30 7.50
CA GLY A 86 -23.87 -10.21 6.49
C GLY A 86 -24.48 -10.05 5.09
N GLN A 87 -25.70 -9.50 5.02
CA GLN A 87 -26.37 -9.15 3.76
C GLN A 87 -27.05 -7.81 3.91
N GLN A 88 -26.98 -6.98 2.87
CA GLN A 88 -27.65 -5.68 2.80
C GLN A 88 -27.82 -5.26 1.34
N THR A 89 -28.79 -4.38 1.10
CA THR A 89 -28.99 -3.70 -0.17
C THR A 89 -28.69 -2.21 0.03
N TRP A 90 -28.01 -1.60 -0.92
CA TRP A 90 -27.73 -0.17 -0.91
C TRP A 90 -28.09 0.44 -2.27
N GLN A 91 -28.39 1.75 -2.29
CA GLN A 91 -28.70 2.47 -3.51
C GLN A 91 -27.55 3.37 -3.92
N ASP A 92 -27.22 3.36 -5.22
CA ASP A 92 -26.29 4.30 -5.80
C ASP A 92 -26.91 5.72 -5.97
N HIS A 93 -26.15 6.65 -6.52
CA HIS A 93 -26.64 8.03 -6.74
C HIS A 93 -27.68 8.14 -7.85
N LEU A 94 -27.85 7.12 -8.70
CA LEU A 94 -28.91 7.02 -9.71
C LEU A 94 -30.17 6.32 -9.17
N GLY A 95 -30.18 5.92 -7.89
CA GLY A 95 -31.29 5.25 -7.25
C GLY A 95 -31.40 3.76 -7.56
N ARG A 96 -30.39 3.12 -8.12
CA ARG A 96 -30.38 1.68 -8.42
C ARG A 96 -29.94 0.90 -7.19
N ASP A 97 -30.63 -0.22 -6.98
CA ASP A 97 -30.32 -1.13 -5.89
C ASP A 97 -29.17 -2.05 -6.22
N HIS A 98 -28.28 -2.24 -5.26
CA HIS A 98 -27.13 -3.13 -5.31
C HIS A 98 -27.12 -4.02 -4.08
N ASP A 99 -27.08 -5.34 -4.30
CA ASP A 99 -26.95 -6.30 -3.22
C ASP A 99 -25.49 -6.44 -2.80
N LEU A 100 -25.26 -6.55 -1.51
CA LEU A 100 -23.95 -6.70 -0.91
C LEU A 100 -23.95 -7.84 0.09
N THR A 101 -23.03 -8.77 -0.08
CA THR A 101 -22.72 -9.81 0.90
C THR A 101 -21.50 -9.42 1.71
N GLY A 102 -21.67 -9.29 3.01
CA GLY A 102 -20.61 -9.04 3.96
C GLY A 102 -19.65 -10.23 4.05
N ARG A 103 -18.40 -9.94 4.27
CA ARG A 103 -17.34 -10.94 4.44
C ARG A 103 -17.31 -11.46 5.88
N ASN A 104 -17.04 -12.75 6.02
CA ASN A 104 -16.69 -13.40 7.29
C ASN A 104 -15.65 -14.46 6.98
N ASP A 105 -14.38 -14.09 7.06
CA ASP A 105 -13.30 -14.92 6.58
C ASP A 105 -12.02 -14.77 7.42
N ILE A 106 -11.13 -15.75 7.31
CA ILE A 106 -9.75 -15.67 7.79
C ILE A 106 -8.81 -16.01 6.64
N TYR A 107 -7.86 -15.12 6.38
CA TYR A 107 -6.87 -15.31 5.32
C TYR A 107 -5.45 -15.07 5.82
N TRP A 108 -4.50 -15.82 5.26
CA TRP A 108 -3.16 -15.31 5.07
C TRP A 108 -3.27 -14.20 4.03
N HIS A 109 -3.43 -12.98 4.50
CA HIS A 109 -3.98 -11.91 3.70
C HIS A 109 -3.03 -11.44 2.62
N ARG A 110 -1.78 -11.17 2.98
CA ARG A 110 -0.74 -10.74 2.04
C ARG A 110 0.66 -11.16 2.49
N SER A 111 1.54 -11.34 1.51
CA SER A 111 2.97 -11.44 1.72
C SER A 111 3.72 -10.60 0.71
N MET A 112 4.74 -9.90 1.17
CA MET A 112 5.64 -9.13 0.32
C MET A 112 7.06 -9.57 0.61
N ILE A 113 7.78 -9.95 -0.43
CA ILE A 113 9.20 -10.27 -0.37
C ILE A 113 9.92 -9.20 -1.19
N TRP A 114 10.85 -8.49 -0.54
CA TRP A 114 11.70 -7.52 -1.22
C TRP A 114 13.09 -8.07 -1.38
N PHE A 115 13.60 -7.95 -2.59
CA PHE A 115 14.99 -8.12 -2.95
C PHE A 115 15.56 -6.72 -3.18
N SER A 116 16.47 -6.27 -2.34
CA SER A 116 17.01 -4.91 -2.43
C SER A 116 18.52 -4.88 -2.29
N GLY A 117 19.12 -3.81 -2.78
CA GLY A 117 20.55 -3.66 -2.70
C GLY A 117 21.10 -2.58 -3.64
N PHE A 118 22.37 -2.72 -3.97
CA PHE A 118 23.04 -1.85 -4.96
C PHE A 118 23.73 -2.68 -6.04
N LEU A 119 23.97 -2.07 -7.20
CA LEU A 119 24.68 -2.63 -8.34
C LEU A 119 25.83 -1.70 -8.73
N LEU A 120 27.04 -2.24 -8.93
CA LEU A 120 28.25 -1.55 -9.38
C LEU A 120 28.73 -0.44 -8.42
N THR A 121 27.84 0.31 -7.81
CA THR A 121 28.12 1.40 -6.88
C THR A 121 27.00 1.53 -5.86
N PRO A 122 27.26 1.88 -4.58
CA PRO A 122 26.22 2.12 -3.58
C PRO A 122 25.23 3.23 -3.96
N LYS A 123 25.54 4.05 -4.97
CA LYS A 123 24.65 5.08 -5.50
C LYS A 123 23.54 4.50 -6.42
N LEU A 124 23.80 3.38 -7.11
CA LEU A 124 22.83 2.71 -7.98
C LEU A 124 22.13 1.61 -7.19
N ARG A 125 20.92 1.90 -6.73
CA ARG A 125 20.12 1.01 -5.88
C ARG A 125 18.98 0.39 -6.66
N TYR A 126 18.57 -0.79 -6.27
CA TYR A 126 17.40 -1.48 -6.82
C TYR A 126 16.51 -2.03 -5.72
N THR A 127 15.25 -2.17 -6.04
CA THR A 127 14.28 -2.95 -5.26
C THR A 127 13.42 -3.74 -6.24
N ALA A 128 13.33 -5.04 -6.04
CA ALA A 128 12.36 -5.92 -6.71
C ALA A 128 11.45 -6.50 -5.64
N THR A 129 10.15 -6.49 -5.89
CA THR A 129 9.13 -6.93 -4.94
C THR A 129 8.30 -8.04 -5.55
N VAL A 130 8.12 -9.12 -4.79
CA VAL A 130 7.11 -10.15 -5.06
C VAL A 130 6.01 -9.95 -4.03
N TRP A 131 4.83 -9.59 -4.49
CA TRP A 131 3.67 -9.34 -3.64
C TRP A 131 2.57 -10.35 -3.94
N THR A 132 2.29 -11.23 -3.00
CA THR A 132 1.22 -12.22 -3.08
C THR A 132 0.06 -11.81 -2.21
N ILE A 133 -1.15 -11.88 -2.78
CA ILE A 133 -2.41 -11.49 -2.17
C ILE A 133 -3.37 -12.65 -2.26
N PHE A 134 -3.59 -13.27 -1.11
CA PHE A 134 -4.32 -14.53 -1.04
C PHE A 134 -5.84 -14.38 -1.22
N PRO A 135 -6.52 -13.34 -0.74
CA PRO A 135 -7.96 -13.18 -0.99
C PRO A 135 -8.34 -13.13 -2.46
N THR A 136 -7.44 -12.66 -3.32
CA THR A 136 -7.64 -12.59 -4.79
C THR A 136 -6.79 -13.60 -5.55
N GLN A 137 -5.96 -14.37 -4.85
CA GLN A 137 -5.03 -15.36 -5.42
C GLN A 137 -4.10 -14.77 -6.49
N GLN A 138 -3.68 -13.54 -6.30
CA GLN A 138 -2.81 -12.84 -7.25
C GLN A 138 -1.40 -12.70 -6.70
N THR A 139 -0.43 -12.77 -7.62
CA THR A 139 0.97 -12.47 -7.34
C THR A 139 1.44 -11.41 -8.33
N LEU A 140 1.97 -10.33 -7.78
CA LEU A 140 2.50 -9.20 -8.53
C LEU A 140 4.01 -9.14 -8.36
N VAL A 141 4.71 -8.94 -9.47
CA VAL A 141 6.15 -8.73 -9.47
C VAL A 141 6.43 -7.36 -10.07
N TYR A 142 7.12 -6.52 -9.34
CA TYR A 142 7.48 -5.18 -9.79
C TYR A 142 8.80 -4.73 -9.18
N GLY A 143 9.37 -3.67 -9.73
CA GLY A 143 10.63 -3.15 -9.22
C GLY A 143 10.90 -1.74 -9.65
N ASN A 144 11.94 -1.18 -9.04
CA ASN A 144 12.49 0.10 -9.41
C ASN A 144 14.00 0.10 -9.31
N LEU A 145 14.60 0.96 -10.10
CA LEU A 145 16.04 1.26 -10.09
C LEU A 145 16.20 2.75 -9.82
N GLN A 146 17.14 3.12 -8.94
CA GLN A 146 17.35 4.52 -8.59
C GLN A 146 18.83 4.84 -8.44
N TYR A 147 19.23 6.04 -8.87
CA TYR A 147 20.57 6.55 -8.75
C TYR A 147 20.61 7.79 -7.87
N ARG A 148 21.34 7.72 -6.75
CA ARG A 148 21.52 8.82 -5.81
C ARG A 148 22.74 9.66 -6.21
N PHE A 149 22.50 10.84 -6.76
CA PHE A 149 23.57 11.79 -7.08
C PHE A 149 24.16 12.39 -5.80
N ASN A 150 23.30 12.89 -4.93
CA ASN A 150 23.61 13.49 -3.63
C ASN A 150 22.35 13.50 -2.75
N LYS A 151 22.37 14.19 -1.61
CA LYS A 151 21.19 14.31 -0.73
C LYS A 151 20.05 15.13 -1.32
N TYR A 152 20.33 16.00 -2.28
CA TYR A 152 19.35 16.87 -2.91
C TYR A 152 18.63 16.21 -4.09
N LEU A 153 19.24 15.16 -4.68
CA LEU A 153 18.72 14.53 -5.89
C LEU A 153 19.01 13.03 -5.93
N THR A 154 17.94 12.25 -5.97
CA THR A 154 17.90 10.85 -6.40
C THR A 154 16.92 10.74 -7.55
N ILE A 155 17.31 10.11 -8.65
CA ILE A 155 16.43 9.81 -9.78
C ILE A 155 16.17 8.30 -9.78
N GLY A 156 14.91 7.92 -9.88
CA GLY A 156 14.48 6.53 -9.95
C GLY A 156 13.51 6.29 -11.10
N ALA A 157 13.47 5.07 -11.60
CA ALA A 157 12.55 4.62 -12.64
C ALA A 157 12.00 3.23 -12.30
N GLY A 158 10.81 2.92 -12.77
CA GLY A 158 10.08 1.68 -12.55
C GLY A 158 8.68 1.92 -12.00
N VAL A 159 8.16 0.97 -11.22
CA VAL A 159 6.86 1.13 -10.56
C VAL A 159 6.99 2.05 -9.36
N LEU A 160 6.14 3.06 -9.30
CA LEU A 160 6.20 4.16 -8.33
C LEU A 160 4.80 4.46 -7.79
N PRO A 161 4.66 4.89 -6.52
CA PRO A 161 3.39 5.39 -6.02
C PRO A 161 3.09 6.78 -6.62
N ASN A 162 1.83 7.00 -6.99
CA ASN A 162 1.32 8.33 -7.25
C ASN A 162 1.13 9.09 -5.92
N MET A 163 1.68 10.30 -5.82
CA MET A 163 1.64 11.09 -4.59
C MET A 163 0.25 11.70 -4.39
N SER A 164 -0.61 11.04 -3.64
CA SER A 164 -1.98 11.48 -3.43
C SER A 164 -2.38 11.55 -1.96
N VAL A 165 -2.22 10.50 -1.22
CA VAL A 165 -2.61 10.42 0.19
C VAL A 165 -1.41 10.09 1.08
N ARG A 166 -1.55 10.37 2.37
CA ARG A 166 -0.49 10.17 3.37
C ARG A 166 0.10 8.75 3.33
N SER A 167 -0.76 7.74 3.13
CA SER A 167 -0.32 6.34 3.10
C SER A 167 0.58 5.98 1.91
N MET A 168 0.55 6.76 0.84
CA MET A 168 1.45 6.59 -0.31
C MET A 168 2.87 7.15 -0.04
N GLN A 169 3.04 7.94 1.02
CA GLN A 169 4.33 8.52 1.44
C GLN A 169 5.03 7.74 2.55
N GLY A 170 4.60 6.52 2.87
CA GLY A 170 5.43 5.64 3.62
C GLY A 170 5.02 5.01 4.93
N PRO A 171 3.83 5.17 5.54
CA PRO A 171 3.55 4.50 6.81
C PRO A 171 3.42 2.97 6.68
N PHE A 172 3.23 2.44 5.48
CA PHE A 172 3.12 1.00 5.29
C PHE A 172 4.32 0.24 5.92
N PRO A 173 4.11 -0.83 6.67
CA PRO A 173 2.82 -1.42 7.06
C PRO A 173 2.28 -0.89 8.39
N PHE A 174 2.80 0.20 8.93
CA PHE A 174 2.52 0.73 10.28
C PHE A 174 1.29 1.64 10.31
N TYR A 175 0.19 1.18 9.68
CA TYR A 175 -1.14 1.75 9.86
C TYR A 175 -1.64 1.50 11.29
N LEU A 176 -2.61 2.28 11.78
CA LEU A 176 -3.25 1.99 13.07
C LEU A 176 -4.09 0.72 12.96
N SER A 177 -4.87 0.59 11.91
CA SER A 177 -5.64 -0.61 11.63
C SER A 177 -4.82 -1.65 10.85
N THR A 178 -5.44 -2.75 10.49
CA THR A 178 -4.84 -3.76 9.59
C THR A 178 -4.72 -3.28 8.14
N ASP A 179 -5.34 -2.14 7.81
CA ASP A 179 -5.25 -1.51 6.48
C ASP A 179 -5.49 0.00 6.57
N ARG A 180 -5.60 0.68 5.42
CA ARG A 180 -5.90 2.11 5.29
C ARG A 180 -7.29 2.46 5.84
N THR A 181 -7.49 3.72 6.18
CA THR A 181 -8.83 4.28 6.44
C THR A 181 -9.67 4.27 5.18
N MET A 182 -11.00 4.40 5.31
CA MET A 182 -11.90 4.53 4.17
C MET A 182 -11.52 5.74 3.31
N GLY A 183 -11.12 6.85 3.94
CA GLY A 183 -10.70 8.06 3.25
C GLY A 183 -9.50 7.84 2.34
N GLU A 184 -8.46 7.25 2.88
CA GLU A 184 -7.25 6.93 2.11
C GLU A 184 -7.53 5.89 1.02
N GLU A 185 -8.29 4.82 1.33
CA GLU A 185 -8.60 3.76 0.37
C GLU A 185 -9.47 4.25 -0.80
N SER A 186 -10.42 5.15 -0.54
CA SER A 186 -11.30 5.70 -1.58
C SER A 186 -10.59 6.64 -2.55
N LEU A 187 -9.57 7.37 -2.07
CA LEU A 187 -9.00 8.50 -2.78
C LEU A 187 -7.52 8.33 -3.16
N ARG A 188 -6.87 7.24 -2.77
CA ARG A 188 -5.48 7.01 -3.21
C ARG A 188 -5.39 6.86 -4.73
N ALA A 189 -4.34 7.44 -5.31
CA ALA A 189 -4.12 7.46 -6.77
C ALA A 189 -3.28 6.27 -7.28
N GLY A 190 -3.05 5.23 -6.48
CA GLY A 190 -2.37 3.99 -6.87
C GLY A 190 -0.92 4.15 -7.32
N PHE A 191 -0.54 3.35 -8.30
CA PHE A 191 0.84 3.21 -8.76
C PHE A 191 0.95 3.45 -10.26
N THR A 192 2.07 4.02 -10.71
CA THR A 192 2.38 4.24 -12.12
C THR A 192 3.74 3.63 -12.49
N ASN A 193 3.93 3.30 -13.76
CA ASN A 193 5.26 3.12 -14.34
C ASN A 193 5.81 4.48 -14.75
N GLY A 194 6.97 4.85 -14.23
CA GLY A 194 7.46 6.19 -14.53
C GLY A 194 8.86 6.47 -14.00
N VAL A 195 9.14 7.76 -13.95
CA VAL A 195 10.39 8.32 -13.42
C VAL A 195 10.04 9.25 -12.26
N ARG A 196 10.84 9.20 -11.20
CA ARG A 196 10.73 10.11 -10.07
C ARG A 196 12.06 10.79 -9.75
N ALA A 197 11.97 11.99 -9.20
CA ALA A 197 13.07 12.68 -8.55
C ALA A 197 12.72 12.94 -7.10
N THR A 198 13.62 12.61 -6.18
CA THR A 198 13.43 12.84 -4.74
C THR A 198 14.66 13.48 -4.13
N GLY A 199 14.50 14.19 -3.02
CA GLY A 199 15.63 14.75 -2.29
C GLY A 199 15.24 15.58 -1.08
N GLU A 200 16.26 16.07 -0.38
CA GLU A 200 16.18 16.94 0.79
C GLU A 200 16.82 18.30 0.48
N PRO A 201 16.11 19.26 -0.17
CA PRO A 201 16.69 20.56 -0.54
C PRO A 201 16.97 21.46 0.67
N LEU A 202 16.16 21.35 1.73
CA LEU A 202 16.37 21.99 3.02
C LEU A 202 16.35 20.93 4.12
N LYS A 203 16.93 21.24 5.26
CA LYS A 203 16.97 20.30 6.40
C LYS A 203 15.57 19.85 6.79
N ASN A 204 15.35 18.53 6.79
CA ASN A 204 14.11 17.86 7.14
C ASN A 204 12.90 18.22 6.23
N PHE A 205 13.15 18.82 5.08
CA PHE A 205 12.18 19.10 4.04
C PHE A 205 12.47 18.22 2.82
N TYR A 206 11.54 17.37 2.46
CA TYR A 206 11.68 16.36 1.40
C TYR A 206 10.69 16.63 0.28
N TYR A 207 11.12 16.37 -0.94
CA TYR A 207 10.24 16.42 -2.10
C TYR A 207 10.28 15.12 -2.89
N THR A 208 9.19 14.83 -3.55
CA THR A 208 9.06 13.80 -4.58
C THR A 208 8.36 14.41 -5.78
N LEU A 209 8.96 14.33 -6.96
CA LEU A 209 8.34 14.65 -8.24
C LEU A 209 8.24 13.36 -9.03
N PHE A 210 7.17 13.17 -9.79
CA PHE A 210 7.05 12.01 -10.65
C PHE A 210 6.33 12.35 -11.96
N VAL A 211 6.65 11.57 -13.00
CA VAL A 211 5.95 11.49 -14.28
C VAL A 211 5.86 10.02 -14.66
N GLY A 212 4.69 9.57 -15.06
CA GLY A 212 4.45 8.18 -15.37
C GLY A 212 3.27 7.98 -16.34
N ASP A 213 2.89 6.73 -16.53
CA ASP A 213 1.83 6.35 -17.45
C ASP A 213 0.44 6.81 -16.89
N ASN A 214 -0.41 5.90 -16.45
CA ASN A 214 -1.70 6.23 -15.81
C ASN A 214 -1.70 5.92 -14.30
N LEU A 215 -2.85 6.06 -13.65
CA LEU A 215 -2.96 5.83 -12.19
C LEU A 215 -2.89 4.35 -11.80
N SER A 216 -3.15 3.44 -12.72
CA SER A 216 -3.27 2.02 -12.41
C SER A 216 -2.50 1.17 -13.41
N ILE A 217 -1.37 0.64 -12.96
CA ILE A 217 -0.57 -0.26 -13.79
C ILE A 217 -0.77 -1.73 -13.42
N LEU A 218 -1.31 -2.00 -12.25
CA LEU A 218 -1.48 -3.36 -11.77
C LEU A 218 -2.75 -3.95 -12.40
N GLY A 219 -2.58 -4.99 -13.21
CA GLY A 219 -3.66 -5.63 -13.95
C GLY A 219 -4.02 -4.98 -15.30
N VAL A 220 -3.35 -3.90 -15.69
CA VAL A 220 -3.53 -3.25 -17.00
C VAL A 220 -2.36 -3.59 -17.91
N GLN A 221 -2.66 -4.07 -19.13
CA GLN A 221 -1.64 -4.36 -20.15
C GLN A 221 -1.00 -3.08 -20.68
N ALA A 222 0.28 -3.11 -20.97
CA ALA A 222 1.04 -1.96 -21.47
C ALA A 222 0.45 -1.30 -22.72
N SER A 223 -0.22 -2.08 -23.59
CA SER A 223 -0.91 -1.56 -24.78
C SER A 223 -2.17 -0.72 -24.48
N ARG A 224 -2.65 -0.77 -23.24
CA ARG A 224 -3.83 -0.04 -22.76
C ARG A 224 -3.47 1.10 -21.80
N LEU A 225 -2.20 1.24 -21.43
CA LEU A 225 -1.72 2.33 -20.60
C LEU A 225 -1.65 3.62 -21.41
N THR A 226 -2.00 4.72 -20.77
CA THR A 226 -1.81 6.07 -21.30
C THR A 226 -0.40 6.55 -20.97
N ARG A 227 0.37 6.91 -21.99
CA ARG A 227 1.79 7.24 -21.84
C ARG A 227 1.98 8.64 -21.27
N PHE A 228 2.74 8.74 -20.17
CA PHE A 228 3.18 10.00 -19.54
C PHE A 228 2.05 10.97 -19.24
N LEU A 229 0.87 10.50 -18.92
CA LEU A 229 -0.28 11.33 -18.57
C LEU A 229 -0.47 11.49 -17.06
N SER A 230 0.24 10.71 -16.25
CA SER A 230 0.26 10.87 -14.79
C SER A 230 1.49 11.66 -14.36
N SER A 231 1.28 12.66 -13.51
CA SER A 231 2.35 13.48 -12.94
C SER A 231 1.94 14.00 -11.57
N GLY A 232 2.93 14.36 -10.76
CA GLY A 232 2.60 14.94 -9.46
C GLY A 232 3.81 15.29 -8.61
N VAL A 233 3.49 15.82 -7.44
CA VAL A 233 4.44 16.26 -6.44
C VAL A 233 3.97 15.84 -5.05
N GLY A 234 4.92 15.39 -4.24
CA GLY A 234 4.75 15.19 -2.80
C GLY A 234 5.77 16.01 -2.04
N LEU A 235 5.33 16.71 -1.02
CA LEU A 235 6.15 17.49 -0.12
C LEU A 235 5.97 16.97 1.30
N MET A 236 7.07 16.92 2.08
CA MET A 236 7.04 16.51 3.46
C MET A 236 8.04 17.34 4.26
N TRP A 237 7.59 17.90 5.37
CA TRP A 237 8.40 18.71 6.26
C TRP A 237 8.27 18.28 7.71
N MET A 238 9.43 18.08 8.38
CA MET A 238 9.50 17.67 9.79
C MET A 238 10.35 18.67 10.58
N PRO A 239 9.80 19.87 10.91
CA PRO A 239 10.58 21.02 11.39
C PRO A 239 11.14 20.85 12.80
N THR A 240 10.57 19.99 13.64
CA THR A 240 10.95 19.90 15.06
C THR A 240 12.12 18.95 15.29
N THR A 241 11.86 17.64 15.32
CA THR A 241 12.91 16.64 15.59
C THR A 241 13.62 16.16 14.30
N GLY A 242 13.02 16.38 13.15
CA GLY A 242 13.48 15.85 11.85
C GLY A 242 13.20 14.37 11.65
N GLU A 243 12.56 13.74 12.60
CA GLU A 243 12.18 12.35 12.63
C GLU A 243 10.74 12.23 13.13
N TYR A 244 9.94 11.40 12.48
CA TYR A 244 8.53 11.17 12.83
C TYR A 244 8.24 9.71 13.18
N GLY A 245 9.28 8.95 13.49
CA GLY A 245 9.25 7.51 13.74
C GLY A 245 9.44 6.68 12.47
N PRO A 246 9.80 5.41 12.64
CA PRO A 246 10.10 4.51 11.53
C PRO A 246 9.00 4.54 10.47
N ARG A 247 9.39 4.79 9.23
CA ARG A 247 8.50 4.94 8.07
C ARG A 247 7.37 5.95 8.30
N GLY A 248 7.54 6.91 9.24
CA GLY A 248 6.49 7.84 9.59
C GLY A 248 5.21 7.17 10.08
N GLY A 249 5.29 6.03 10.73
CA GLY A 249 4.15 5.26 11.23
C GLY A 249 3.23 6.05 12.15
N LEU A 250 2.00 5.59 12.29
CA LEU A 250 0.89 6.30 12.90
C LEU A 250 0.74 6.03 14.42
N VAL A 251 1.72 5.39 15.03
CA VAL A 251 1.85 5.23 16.49
C VAL A 251 3.14 5.93 16.93
N ASP A 252 3.10 6.64 18.05
CA ASP A 252 4.31 7.16 18.69
C ASP A 252 5.03 6.03 19.46
N PHE A 253 5.55 5.07 18.71
CA PHE A 253 6.17 3.86 19.24
C PHE A 253 7.44 4.16 20.03
N GLU A 254 8.20 5.18 19.66
CA GLU A 254 9.44 5.58 20.32
C GLU A 254 9.21 6.41 21.58
N VAL A 255 7.96 6.84 21.82
CA VAL A 255 7.57 7.67 22.98
C VAL A 255 8.41 8.96 23.07
N HIS A 256 8.24 9.81 22.06
CA HIS A 256 9.03 11.04 21.93
C HIS A 256 8.94 11.95 23.15
N ASP A 257 10.07 12.30 23.73
CA ASP A 257 10.16 13.25 24.84
C ASP A 257 9.97 14.72 24.40
N LYS A 258 10.15 15.00 23.12
CA LYS A 258 9.93 16.31 22.49
C LYS A 258 8.87 16.18 21.42
N VAL A 259 8.11 17.24 21.22
CA VAL A 259 7.10 17.25 20.15
C VAL A 259 7.77 17.02 18.79
N SER A 260 7.39 15.94 18.13
CA SER A 260 7.76 15.62 16.75
C SER A 260 6.61 15.99 15.85
N THR A 261 6.83 16.85 14.86
CA THR A 261 5.79 17.30 13.92
C THR A 261 6.13 16.89 12.49
N ARG A 262 5.07 16.66 11.71
CA ARG A 262 5.12 16.41 10.29
C ARG A 262 4.03 17.20 9.59
N PHE A 263 4.37 17.78 8.45
CA PHE A 263 3.44 18.41 7.51
C PHE A 263 3.68 17.81 6.14
N GLY A 264 2.61 17.52 5.41
CA GLY A 264 2.65 16.98 4.07
C GLY A 264 1.70 17.71 3.13
N ALA A 265 2.04 17.74 1.85
CA ALA A 265 1.17 18.20 0.78
C ALA A 265 1.45 17.38 -0.48
N ASN A 266 0.41 16.92 -1.15
CA ASN A 266 0.53 16.15 -2.37
C ASN A 266 -0.38 16.70 -3.45
N TYR A 267 0.06 16.56 -4.69
CA TYR A 267 -0.74 16.77 -5.88
C TYR A 267 -0.44 15.66 -6.88
N THR A 268 -1.50 15.09 -7.45
CA THR A 268 -1.43 14.16 -8.57
C THR A 268 -2.43 14.58 -9.64
N HIS A 269 -1.96 14.66 -10.86
CA HIS A 269 -2.75 14.84 -12.09
C HIS A 269 -2.62 13.60 -12.97
N CYS A 270 -3.72 13.18 -13.60
CA CYS A 270 -3.70 12.18 -14.65
C CYS A 270 -4.86 12.40 -15.64
N ARG A 271 -4.62 12.20 -16.93
CA ARG A 271 -5.67 11.93 -17.91
C ARG A 271 -5.90 10.43 -17.95
N ASP A 272 -6.84 9.93 -17.18
CA ASP A 272 -7.06 8.50 -17.01
C ASP A 272 -8.17 7.97 -17.92
N ASN A 273 -8.20 6.68 -18.16
CA ASN A 273 -9.11 6.05 -19.11
C ASN A 273 -9.84 4.83 -18.50
N ARG A 274 -10.87 4.35 -19.21
CA ARG A 274 -11.71 3.23 -18.79
C ARG A 274 -10.95 1.94 -18.47
N PHE A 275 -9.75 1.77 -18.98
CA PHE A 275 -8.95 0.56 -18.71
C PHE A 275 -8.40 0.52 -17.28
N ASN A 276 -8.47 1.60 -16.54
CA ASN A 276 -8.21 1.61 -15.10
C ASN A 276 -9.17 0.67 -14.32
N ASN A 277 -10.39 0.48 -14.80
CA ASN A 277 -11.38 -0.40 -14.18
C ASN A 277 -11.54 -1.76 -14.87
N VAL A 278 -10.95 -1.94 -16.05
CA VAL A 278 -11.21 -3.13 -16.86
C VAL A 278 -10.46 -4.35 -16.36
N GLY A 279 -11.20 -5.35 -16.18
CA GLY A 279 -10.77 -6.72 -16.03
C GLY A 279 -10.29 -7.01 -14.66
N GLN A 280 -10.20 -7.98 -14.12
CA GLN A 280 -9.73 -8.59 -12.90
C GLN A 280 -9.65 -7.63 -11.71
N PRO A 281 -10.30 -7.92 -10.63
CA PRO A 281 -10.05 -7.23 -9.39
C PRO A 281 -8.59 -7.43 -9.02
N SER A 282 -7.73 -6.57 -9.56
CA SER A 282 -6.38 -6.48 -9.06
C SER A 282 -6.47 -5.89 -7.66
N PRO A 283 -5.88 -6.52 -6.67
CA PRO A 283 -6.06 -6.16 -5.28
C PRO A 283 -5.56 -4.77 -4.95
N ASP A 284 -4.63 -4.26 -5.71
CA ASP A 284 -4.11 -2.91 -5.52
C ASP A 284 -4.20 -2.06 -6.80
N ASN A 285 -5.01 -2.50 -7.72
CA ASN A 285 -5.41 -1.67 -8.83
C ASN A 285 -6.28 -0.56 -8.25
N THR A 286 -5.76 0.66 -8.24
CA THR A 286 -6.53 1.81 -7.82
C THR A 286 -7.61 2.07 -8.84
N GLN A 287 -8.81 1.72 -8.46
CA GLN A 287 -9.98 1.97 -9.26
C GLN A 287 -10.60 3.29 -8.78
N ILE A 288 -10.76 4.24 -9.69
CA ILE A 288 -11.51 5.45 -9.37
C ILE A 288 -12.95 5.06 -9.07
N ARG A 289 -13.39 5.35 -7.84
CA ARG A 289 -14.77 5.15 -7.42
C ARG A 289 -15.42 6.49 -7.14
N LEU A 290 -16.71 6.53 -7.41
CA LEU A 290 -17.59 7.58 -6.92
C LEU A 290 -17.76 7.43 -5.40
N THR A 291 -18.23 8.46 -4.74
CA THR A 291 -18.44 8.44 -3.29
C THR A 291 -19.57 7.49 -2.85
N ASP A 292 -20.36 6.98 -3.76
CA ASP A 292 -21.30 5.89 -3.52
C ASP A 292 -20.70 4.47 -3.70
N GLY A 293 -19.44 4.38 -4.09
CA GLY A 293 -18.73 3.12 -4.28
C GLY A 293 -18.80 2.57 -5.71
N VAL A 294 -19.58 3.16 -6.61
CA VAL A 294 -19.63 2.74 -8.02
C VAL A 294 -18.31 3.04 -8.72
N LEU A 295 -17.86 2.14 -9.59
CA LEU A 295 -16.65 2.34 -10.39
C LEU A 295 -16.89 3.37 -11.49
N PHE A 296 -16.10 4.44 -11.49
CA PHE A 296 -16.29 5.60 -12.36
C PHE A 296 -16.30 5.28 -13.86
N PHE A 297 -15.49 4.33 -14.31
CA PHE A 297 -15.41 3.89 -15.71
C PHE A 297 -16.31 2.70 -16.04
N GLU A 298 -17.16 2.26 -15.12
CA GLU A 298 -18.13 1.21 -15.37
C GLU A 298 -19.28 1.73 -16.23
N THR A 299 -19.78 0.89 -17.14
CA THR A 299 -20.95 1.24 -17.96
C THR A 299 -22.15 1.51 -17.04
N GLY A 300 -22.78 2.65 -17.23
CA GLY A 300 -23.89 3.08 -16.38
C GLY A 300 -23.46 3.84 -15.12
N ALA A 301 -22.18 4.10 -14.90
CA ALA A 301 -21.68 4.77 -13.70
C ALA A 301 -22.30 6.15 -13.48
N LEU A 302 -22.49 6.96 -14.53
CA LEU A 302 -23.03 8.32 -14.46
C LEU A 302 -24.36 8.51 -15.18
N ALA A 303 -24.68 7.63 -16.11
CA ALA A 303 -25.95 7.62 -16.85
C ALA A 303 -26.20 6.22 -17.41
N ASP A 304 -27.44 5.80 -17.50
CA ASP A 304 -27.80 4.44 -17.94
C ASP A 304 -27.26 4.15 -19.36
N GLY A 305 -26.52 3.05 -19.47
CA GLY A 305 -25.95 2.57 -20.73
C GLY A 305 -24.73 3.39 -21.23
N VAL A 306 -24.35 4.45 -20.56
CA VAL A 306 -23.21 5.31 -20.95
C VAL A 306 -21.95 4.89 -20.21
N THR A 307 -20.83 4.82 -20.96
CA THR A 307 -19.51 4.50 -20.43
C THR A 307 -18.58 5.70 -20.53
N VAL A 308 -18.01 6.12 -19.41
CA VAL A 308 -16.93 7.11 -19.43
C VAL A 308 -15.70 6.46 -20.09
N GLN A 309 -15.14 7.13 -21.10
CA GLN A 309 -13.97 6.65 -21.85
C GLN A 309 -12.67 7.20 -21.26
N GLU A 310 -12.66 8.50 -20.94
CA GLU A 310 -11.51 9.19 -20.37
C GLU A 310 -11.98 10.34 -19.47
N ALA A 311 -11.15 10.70 -18.50
CA ALA A 311 -11.35 11.88 -17.67
C ALA A 311 -10.04 12.39 -17.09
N ASN A 312 -9.99 13.68 -16.75
CA ASN A 312 -8.92 14.20 -15.91
C ASN A 312 -9.20 13.86 -14.45
N TYR A 313 -8.19 13.35 -13.78
CA TYR A 313 -8.13 13.15 -12.35
C TYR A 313 -7.14 14.14 -11.76
N ASP A 314 -7.59 14.96 -10.83
CA ASP A 314 -6.76 15.89 -10.07
C ASP A 314 -7.01 15.66 -8.58
N MET A 315 -5.94 15.39 -7.83
CA MET A 315 -6.00 15.13 -6.39
C MET A 315 -5.03 16.03 -5.65
N VAL A 316 -5.55 16.78 -4.70
CA VAL A 316 -4.75 17.58 -3.76
C VAL A 316 -5.01 17.07 -2.35
N THR A 317 -3.94 16.82 -1.59
CA THR A 317 -4.05 16.53 -0.14
C THR A 317 -3.09 17.39 0.65
N VAL A 318 -3.48 17.67 1.87
CA VAL A 318 -2.61 18.22 2.89
C VAL A 318 -2.75 17.42 4.17
N ASP A 319 -1.65 17.15 4.82
CA ASP A 319 -1.64 16.42 6.08
C ASP A 319 -0.78 17.11 7.14
N ALA A 320 -1.17 16.93 8.39
CA ALA A 320 -0.41 17.39 9.55
C ALA A 320 -0.52 16.38 10.66
N GLY A 321 0.58 16.20 11.37
CA GLY A 321 0.60 15.31 12.53
C GLY A 321 1.64 15.70 13.54
N PHE A 322 1.42 15.24 14.78
CA PHE A 322 2.42 15.37 15.82
C PHE A 322 2.48 14.13 16.70
N LYS A 323 3.65 13.93 17.33
CA LYS A 323 3.89 12.88 18.33
C LYS A 323 4.51 13.49 19.57
N TYR A 324 4.05 13.03 20.73
CA TYR A 324 4.57 13.46 22.01
C TYR A 324 4.16 12.50 23.13
N LYS A 325 5.10 11.97 23.89
CA LYS A 325 4.88 11.09 25.06
C LYS A 325 3.92 9.93 24.77
N GLY A 326 4.08 9.29 23.63
CA GLY A 326 3.24 8.16 23.20
C GLY A 326 1.95 8.55 22.49
N LEU A 327 1.53 9.82 22.55
CA LEU A 327 0.40 10.33 21.77
C LEU A 327 0.85 10.60 20.32
N ASN A 328 0.04 10.14 19.36
CA ASN A 328 0.12 10.56 17.97
C ASN A 328 -1.25 11.09 17.53
N VAL A 329 -1.24 12.22 16.85
CA VAL A 329 -2.42 12.76 16.16
C VAL A 329 -2.04 13.05 14.73
N GLN A 330 -2.82 12.53 13.79
CA GLN A 330 -2.64 12.73 12.36
C GLN A 330 -3.97 13.14 11.75
N ALA A 331 -3.97 14.25 11.03
CA ALA A 331 -5.11 14.71 10.22
C ALA A 331 -4.69 14.84 8.76
N GLU A 332 -5.60 14.52 7.86
CA GLU A 332 -5.42 14.67 6.42
C GLU A 332 -6.71 15.20 5.79
N MET A 333 -6.58 16.13 4.85
CA MET A 333 -7.67 16.67 4.03
C MET A 333 -7.48 16.26 2.58
N TYR A 334 -8.58 15.92 1.94
CA TYR A 334 -8.67 15.42 0.57
C TYR A 334 -9.48 16.36 -0.30
N ASN A 335 -9.01 16.56 -1.53
CA ASN A 335 -9.72 17.35 -2.53
C ASN A 335 -9.48 16.71 -3.91
N ARG A 336 -10.52 16.04 -4.43
CA ARG A 336 -10.45 15.33 -5.71
C ARG A 336 -11.39 15.98 -6.72
N TYR A 337 -10.88 16.20 -7.94
CA TYR A 337 -11.63 16.65 -9.10
C TYR A 337 -11.56 15.61 -10.21
N LEU A 338 -12.71 15.23 -10.76
CA LEU A 338 -12.83 14.51 -12.02
C LEU A 338 -13.46 15.47 -13.02
N THR A 339 -12.71 15.82 -14.06
CA THR A 339 -13.09 16.86 -15.03
C THR A 339 -12.83 16.42 -16.46
N LYS A 340 -13.29 17.20 -17.45
CA LYS A 340 -13.14 16.85 -18.87
C LYS A 340 -13.54 15.41 -19.15
N ILE A 341 -14.68 15.02 -18.62
CA ILE A 341 -15.22 13.67 -18.75
C ILE A 341 -15.65 13.47 -20.20
N ASP A 342 -15.02 12.50 -20.87
CA ASP A 342 -15.37 12.05 -22.21
C ASP A 342 -16.08 10.70 -22.11
N ALA A 343 -17.22 10.55 -22.81
CA ALA A 343 -18.06 9.36 -22.72
C ALA A 343 -18.68 9.04 -24.09
N ASP A 344 -19.16 7.82 -24.24
CA ASP A 344 -19.82 7.33 -25.47
C ASP A 344 -21.29 7.76 -25.59
N GLY A 345 -21.81 8.56 -24.64
CA GLY A 345 -23.14 9.09 -24.62
C GLY A 345 -23.27 10.35 -23.77
N PRO A 346 -24.45 10.99 -23.72
CA PRO A 346 -24.66 12.20 -22.94
C PRO A 346 -24.60 11.92 -21.44
N LEU A 347 -23.97 12.83 -20.71
CA LEU A 347 -23.84 12.77 -19.26
C LEU A 347 -24.63 13.89 -18.58
N PRO A 348 -25.22 13.64 -17.40
CA PRO A 348 -25.97 14.65 -16.64
C PRO A 348 -25.07 15.69 -15.95
N LEU A 349 -23.74 15.41 -15.87
CA LEU A 349 -22.76 16.29 -15.23
C LEU A 349 -21.44 16.27 -15.98
N SER A 350 -20.72 17.41 -15.93
CA SER A 350 -19.45 17.62 -16.63
C SER A 350 -18.23 17.46 -15.72
N SER A 351 -18.43 17.40 -14.42
CA SER A 351 -17.37 17.28 -13.43
C SER A 351 -17.89 16.71 -12.12
N ILE A 352 -16.98 16.12 -11.34
CA ILE A 352 -17.22 15.62 -9.98
C ILE A 352 -16.18 16.26 -9.07
N HIS A 353 -16.62 16.69 -7.90
CA HIS A 353 -15.78 17.27 -6.88
C HIS A 353 -16.07 16.64 -5.52
N ASP A 354 -15.06 16.01 -4.94
CA ASP A 354 -15.13 15.35 -3.64
C ASP A 354 -14.15 16.02 -2.68
N ILE A 355 -14.65 16.38 -1.51
CA ILE A 355 -13.86 16.89 -0.38
C ILE A 355 -14.05 15.94 0.79
N GLY A 356 -12.98 15.66 1.51
CA GLY A 356 -13.04 14.82 2.70
C GLY A 356 -11.90 15.09 3.67
N TYR A 357 -11.98 14.41 4.79
CA TYR A 357 -10.87 14.39 5.75
C TYR A 357 -10.78 13.05 6.46
N SER A 358 -9.61 12.75 7.01
CA SER A 358 -9.42 11.70 8.00
C SER A 358 -8.70 12.25 9.24
N LEU A 359 -9.02 11.65 10.37
CA LEU A 359 -8.37 11.90 11.65
C LEU A 359 -8.00 10.55 12.27
N GLN A 360 -6.74 10.41 12.65
CA GLN A 360 -6.21 9.22 13.27
C GLN A 360 -5.47 9.61 14.55
N VAL A 361 -5.87 9.02 15.66
CA VAL A 361 -5.29 9.30 16.98
C VAL A 361 -4.85 7.98 17.60
N SER A 362 -3.66 7.95 18.18
CA SER A 362 -3.20 6.78 18.95
C SER A 362 -2.45 7.20 20.20
N GLN A 363 -2.52 6.37 21.23
CA GLN A 363 -1.77 6.53 22.48
C GLN A 363 -1.03 5.23 22.81
N MET A 364 0.28 5.30 22.92
CA MET A 364 1.09 4.24 23.50
C MET A 364 0.85 4.18 25.00
N VAL A 365 -0.03 3.29 25.45
CA VAL A 365 -0.44 3.16 26.85
C VAL A 365 0.63 2.45 27.69
N VAL A 366 1.23 1.41 27.08
CA VAL A 366 2.39 0.73 27.66
C VAL A 366 3.53 0.85 26.64
N PRO A 367 4.62 1.54 26.99
CA PRO A 367 5.71 1.82 26.06
C PRO A 367 6.19 0.59 25.31
N LYS A 368 6.17 0.66 23.97
CA LYS A 368 6.58 -0.41 23.04
C LYS A 368 5.82 -1.73 23.17
N VAL A 369 4.69 -1.76 23.89
CA VAL A 369 3.89 -2.98 24.11
C VAL A 369 2.45 -2.82 23.67
N LEU A 370 1.76 -1.75 24.10
CA LEU A 370 0.33 -1.57 23.86
C LEU A 370 0.04 -0.14 23.41
N ALA A 371 -0.56 0.00 22.24
CA ALA A 371 -1.17 1.23 21.78
C ALA A 371 -2.68 1.06 21.63
N LEU A 372 -3.45 2.07 22.04
CA LEU A 372 -4.86 2.20 21.71
C LEU A 372 -5.01 3.28 20.65
N TYR A 373 -6.04 3.15 19.78
CA TYR A 373 -6.25 4.12 18.73
C TYR A 373 -7.72 4.32 18.38
N ALA A 374 -7.99 5.45 17.73
CA ALA A 374 -9.25 5.78 17.10
C ALA A 374 -8.99 6.34 15.69
N ILE A 375 -9.93 6.06 14.78
CA ILE A 375 -9.92 6.55 13.40
C ILE A 375 -11.28 7.15 13.06
N HIS A 376 -11.27 8.16 12.19
CA HIS A 376 -12.47 8.77 11.64
C HIS A 376 -12.19 9.30 10.23
N SER A 377 -13.12 9.10 9.28
CA SER A 377 -13.10 9.73 7.95
C SER A 377 -14.50 10.23 7.59
N TYR A 378 -14.57 11.30 6.81
CA TYR A 378 -15.83 11.87 6.35
C TYR A 378 -15.65 12.50 4.95
N PHE A 379 -16.66 12.35 4.10
CA PHE A 379 -16.72 12.97 2.77
C PHE A 379 -17.89 13.92 2.63
N PHE A 380 -17.62 15.06 2.03
CA PHE A 380 -18.61 15.98 1.46
C PHE A 380 -18.63 15.71 -0.04
N ASP A 381 -19.73 15.15 -0.54
CA ASP A 381 -19.87 14.80 -1.94
C ASP A 381 -21.06 15.50 -2.61
N GLN A 382 -20.97 15.65 -3.94
CA GLN A 382 -22.05 16.29 -4.67
C GLN A 382 -23.34 15.45 -4.76
N PHE A 383 -23.26 14.14 -4.50
CA PHE A 383 -24.42 13.26 -4.47
C PHE A 383 -25.16 13.29 -3.11
N LYS A 384 -24.69 14.07 -2.15
CA LYS A 384 -25.28 14.24 -0.79
C LYS A 384 -25.41 12.94 -0.02
N ARG A 385 -24.48 12.01 -0.23
CA ARG A 385 -24.45 10.72 0.45
C ARG A 385 -23.70 10.78 1.78
N HIS A 386 -22.66 11.62 1.83
CA HIS A 386 -21.84 11.89 3.00
C HIS A 386 -21.30 10.60 3.66
N PRO A 387 -20.52 9.77 2.94
CA PRO A 387 -19.94 8.58 3.53
C PRO A 387 -18.98 8.94 4.67
N TRP A 388 -19.01 8.13 5.73
CA TRP A 388 -18.12 8.33 6.88
C TRP A 388 -17.80 7.01 7.57
N GLU A 389 -16.74 7.01 8.35
CA GLU A 389 -16.38 5.92 9.25
C GLU A 389 -15.96 6.43 10.61
N ILE A 390 -16.13 5.59 11.62
CA ILE A 390 -15.54 5.75 12.95
C ILE A 390 -15.12 4.38 13.47
N GLY A 391 -13.96 4.28 14.07
CA GLY A 391 -13.49 3.04 14.64
C GLY A 391 -12.40 3.22 15.67
N GLY A 392 -12.07 2.12 16.30
CA GLY A 392 -10.98 2.07 17.26
C GLY A 392 -10.47 0.65 17.47
N GLY A 393 -9.32 0.55 18.08
CA GLY A 393 -8.66 -0.72 18.29
C GLY A 393 -7.43 -0.64 19.16
N ALA A 394 -6.73 -1.75 19.21
CA ALA A 394 -5.50 -1.90 19.97
C ALA A 394 -4.43 -2.60 19.12
N ASP A 395 -3.21 -2.08 19.22
CA ASP A 395 -1.99 -2.70 18.71
C ASP A 395 -1.16 -3.25 19.87
N ILE A 396 -0.82 -4.53 19.81
CA ILE A 396 0.06 -5.17 20.78
C ILE A 396 1.36 -5.56 20.07
N TYR A 397 2.49 -5.26 20.68
CA TYR A 397 3.83 -5.56 20.18
C TYR A 397 4.54 -6.53 21.13
N PRO A 398 4.39 -7.86 20.94
CA PRO A 398 4.87 -8.87 21.89
C PRO A 398 6.38 -8.85 22.12
N MET A 399 7.14 -8.48 21.07
CA MET A 399 8.60 -8.42 21.10
C MET A 399 9.14 -7.01 21.48
N LYS A 400 8.29 -6.09 21.92
CA LYS A 400 8.66 -4.67 22.13
C LYS A 400 9.34 -4.07 20.89
N SER A 401 8.95 -4.54 19.73
CA SER A 401 9.47 -4.19 18.40
C SER A 401 8.33 -4.14 17.41
N ARG A 402 8.44 -3.31 16.40
CA ARG A 402 7.49 -3.26 15.27
C ARG A 402 7.60 -4.44 14.32
N SER A 403 8.55 -5.33 14.53
CA SER A 403 8.72 -6.52 13.69
C SER A 403 7.56 -7.51 13.80
N TRP A 404 6.82 -7.51 14.89
CA TRP A 404 5.63 -8.33 15.10
C TRP A 404 4.57 -7.54 15.83
N ARG A 405 3.39 -7.43 15.20
CA ARG A 405 2.23 -6.74 15.74
C ARG A 405 1.01 -7.67 15.75
N LEU A 406 0.22 -7.59 16.81
CA LEU A 406 -1.15 -8.09 16.87
C LEU A 406 -2.08 -6.88 16.88
N ASN A 407 -3.13 -6.92 16.09
CA ASN A 407 -4.13 -5.85 16.00
C ASN A 407 -5.53 -6.42 16.22
N ALA A 408 -6.34 -5.72 16.99
CA ALA A 408 -7.77 -5.99 17.13
C ALA A 408 -8.54 -4.67 17.02
N GLN A 409 -9.57 -4.63 16.17
CA GLN A 409 -10.35 -3.41 15.94
C GLN A 409 -11.81 -3.67 15.66
N VAL A 410 -12.60 -2.65 15.93
CA VAL A 410 -14.00 -2.52 15.51
C VAL A 410 -14.16 -1.16 14.88
N HIS A 411 -14.78 -1.11 13.69
CA HIS A 411 -15.16 0.16 13.08
C HIS A 411 -16.56 0.06 12.46
N TYR A 412 -17.27 1.17 12.47
CA TYR A 412 -18.53 1.36 11.80
C TYR A 412 -18.32 2.23 10.58
N VAL A 413 -18.89 1.81 9.45
CA VAL A 413 -18.88 2.57 8.22
C VAL A 413 -20.34 2.87 7.80
N TYR A 414 -20.55 4.07 7.29
CA TYR A 414 -21.82 4.50 6.72
C TYR A 414 -21.64 4.82 5.24
N LYS A 415 -22.33 4.05 4.38
CA LYS A 415 -22.32 4.21 2.92
C LYS A 415 -20.90 4.24 2.34
N SER A 416 -20.12 3.21 2.58
CA SER A 416 -18.70 3.15 2.18
C SER A 416 -18.47 3.56 0.74
N SER A 417 -17.59 4.54 0.54
CA SER A 417 -17.06 4.94 -0.77
C SER A 417 -15.88 4.06 -1.23
N ALA A 418 -15.29 3.32 -0.30
CA ALA A 418 -14.23 2.34 -0.60
C ALA A 418 -14.82 0.96 -0.84
N GLY A 419 -14.14 0.15 -1.61
CA GLY A 419 -14.57 -1.22 -1.83
C GLY A 419 -13.53 -2.07 -2.54
N GLY A 420 -13.63 -3.37 -2.34
CA GLY A 420 -12.76 -4.35 -2.95
C GLY A 420 -12.48 -5.53 -2.03
N THR A 421 -12.19 -6.68 -2.62
CA THR A 421 -11.95 -7.93 -1.86
C THR A 421 -10.71 -7.86 -0.97
N PHE A 422 -9.80 -6.95 -1.28
CA PHE A 422 -8.53 -6.83 -0.59
C PHE A 422 -8.61 -6.01 0.71
N GLY A 423 -9.33 -4.88 0.70
CA GLY A 423 -9.38 -3.94 1.82
C GLY A 423 -10.23 -4.40 3.02
N LEU A 424 -10.70 -3.42 3.78
CA LEU A 424 -11.58 -3.59 4.93
C LEU A 424 -13.04 -3.33 4.58
N TYR A 425 -13.31 -2.76 3.40
CA TYR A 425 -14.59 -2.17 3.05
C TYR A 425 -15.20 -2.86 1.83
N ASN A 426 -16.53 -2.95 1.81
CA ASN A 426 -17.29 -3.19 0.60
C ASN A 426 -17.94 -1.88 0.14
N ALA A 427 -18.02 -1.66 -1.17
CA ALA A 427 -18.69 -0.49 -1.75
C ALA A 427 -20.14 -0.41 -1.29
N GLY A 428 -20.60 0.76 -0.88
CA GLY A 428 -21.95 1.00 -0.38
C GLY A 428 -22.27 0.44 1.00
N GLN A 429 -21.35 -0.30 1.63
CA GLN A 429 -21.57 -0.92 2.95
C GLN A 429 -22.00 0.11 3.99
N THR A 430 -23.00 -0.26 4.79
CA THR A 430 -23.36 0.40 6.05
C THR A 430 -23.36 -0.64 7.16
N GLY A 431 -22.54 -0.47 8.18
CA GLY A 431 -22.48 -1.43 9.28
C GLY A 431 -21.12 -1.53 9.97
N THR A 432 -20.99 -2.57 10.77
CA THR A 432 -19.81 -2.79 11.62
C THR A 432 -18.88 -3.81 11.00
N THR A 433 -17.59 -3.51 10.97
CA THR A 433 -16.53 -4.47 10.63
C THR A 433 -15.65 -4.73 11.87
N ILE A 434 -15.45 -6.00 12.15
CA ILE A 434 -14.56 -6.49 13.22
C ILE A 434 -13.37 -7.16 12.55
N THR A 435 -12.16 -6.79 12.94
CA THR A 435 -10.95 -7.49 12.47
C THR A 435 -10.02 -7.83 13.62
N VAL A 436 -9.38 -8.96 13.46
CA VAL A 436 -8.23 -9.38 14.28
C VAL A 436 -7.12 -9.81 13.32
N GLY A 437 -5.95 -9.23 13.47
CA GLY A 437 -4.83 -9.49 12.58
C GLY A 437 -3.51 -9.65 13.31
N THR A 438 -2.58 -10.31 12.65
CA THR A 438 -1.18 -10.33 13.05
C THR A 438 -0.32 -10.09 11.83
N ASP A 439 0.67 -9.24 11.98
CA ASP A 439 1.64 -8.97 10.92
C ASP A 439 3.08 -9.03 11.42
N VAL A 440 3.96 -9.42 10.52
CA VAL A 440 5.41 -9.52 10.75
C VAL A 440 6.13 -8.77 9.64
N LEU A 441 7.10 -7.92 10.02
CA LEU A 441 8.03 -7.23 9.12
C LEU A 441 9.47 -7.54 9.57
N LEU A 442 10.27 -8.10 8.67
CA LEU A 442 11.68 -8.39 8.86
C LEU A 442 12.56 -7.50 8.01
#